data_0f3d051bbacea31353d417a8e0b51db2
#
_entry.id   0f3d051bbacea31353d417a8e0b51db2
#
_cell.length_a   1.000
_cell.length_b   1.000
_cell.length_c   1.000
_cell.angle_alpha   90.00
_cell.angle_beta   90.00
_cell.angle_gamma   90.00
#
_symmetry.space_group_name_H-M   'P 1'
#
loop_
_entity.id
_entity.type
_entity.pdbx_description
1 polymer ?
#
loop_
_entity_poly.entity_id
_entity_poly.type
_entity_poly.pdbx_seq_one_letter_code
_entity_poly.pdbx_strand_id
1 'polypeptide(L)'
;MIKRGELYYADLSPVVGSEQGGIRPILIVQNDTGNKYSPTIIAAAITSQINKAKLPTHIELNANEFGLIKDSVILLEQIRTLDKRRLKEKIGILSETTMKKVNTALLISLGFERQSSITSQNL
;
A
#
# COMPACT_ATOMS: atom_id res chain seq x y z
N MET A 1 -5.52 15.62 8.30
CA MET A 1 -6.30 14.39 8.49
C MET A 1 -5.82 13.33 7.53
N ILE A 2 -5.66 12.10 8.01
CA ILE A 2 -5.20 10.97 7.19
C ILE A 2 -6.31 10.53 6.25
N LYS A 3 -5.96 10.32 4.97
CA LYS A 3 -6.90 9.90 3.94
C LYS A 3 -6.38 8.67 3.20
N ARG A 4 -7.31 7.82 2.77
CA ARG A 4 -6.99 6.67 1.93
C ARG A 4 -6.32 7.15 0.64
N GLY A 5 -5.24 6.48 0.25
CA GLY A 5 -4.47 6.85 -0.93
C GLY A 5 -3.29 7.75 -0.66
N GLU A 6 -3.17 8.26 0.56
CA GLU A 6 -2.02 9.08 0.92
C GLU A 6 -0.80 8.23 1.24
N LEU A 7 0.37 8.78 0.96
CA LEU A 7 1.67 8.17 1.22
C LEU A 7 2.32 8.88 2.41
N TYR A 8 2.80 8.11 3.36
CA TYR A 8 3.51 8.61 4.55
C TYR A 8 4.77 7.81 4.77
N TYR A 9 5.77 8.43 5.39
CA TYR A 9 6.83 7.67 6.05
C TYR A 9 6.27 7.14 7.37
N ALA A 10 6.66 5.92 7.72
CA ALA A 10 6.23 5.31 8.98
C ALA A 10 7.34 4.41 9.51
N ASP A 11 7.38 4.28 10.83
CA ASP A 11 8.27 3.33 11.49
C ASP A 11 7.59 1.96 11.55
N LEU A 12 8.12 1.02 10.78
CA LEU A 12 7.56 -0.32 10.67
C LEU A 12 8.19 -1.34 11.63
N SER A 13 9.18 -0.91 12.39
CA SER A 13 9.86 -1.81 13.35
C SER A 13 8.99 -2.07 14.59
N PRO A 14 9.13 -3.23 15.23
CA PRO A 14 9.96 -4.37 14.83
C PRO A 14 9.25 -5.26 13.80
N VAL A 15 10.06 -6.03 13.06
CA VAL A 15 9.54 -6.96 12.05
C VAL A 15 10.24 -8.30 12.18
N VAL A 16 9.70 -9.32 11.48
CA VAL A 16 10.25 -10.68 11.45
C VAL A 16 10.47 -11.09 10.00
N GLY A 17 11.65 -11.64 9.73
CA GLY A 17 11.97 -12.26 8.45
C GLY A 17 11.81 -11.33 7.25
N SER A 18 10.94 -11.72 6.32
CA SER A 18 10.77 -11.02 5.04
C SER A 18 9.91 -9.78 5.10
N GLU A 19 9.40 -9.40 6.28
CA GLU A 19 8.61 -8.19 6.44
C GLU A 19 9.47 -6.95 6.26
N GLN A 20 8.87 -5.91 5.67
CA GLN A 20 9.56 -4.63 5.54
C GLN A 20 9.65 -3.94 6.89
N GLY A 21 10.86 -3.51 7.29
CA GLY A 21 11.10 -2.85 8.56
C GLY A 21 11.79 -1.50 8.42
N GLY A 22 12.00 -0.82 9.56
CA GLY A 22 12.61 0.50 9.60
C GLY A 22 11.65 1.60 9.20
N ILE A 23 12.18 2.80 8.98
CA ILE A 23 11.37 3.93 8.53
C ILE A 23 11.26 3.86 7.02
N ARG A 24 10.04 3.69 6.53
CA ARG A 24 9.76 3.43 5.12
C ARG A 24 8.51 4.14 4.66
N PRO A 25 8.40 4.41 3.36
CA PRO A 25 7.12 4.88 2.83
C PRO A 25 6.07 3.79 2.92
N ILE A 26 4.85 4.20 3.19
CA ILE A 26 3.68 3.31 3.22
C ILE A 26 2.52 4.00 2.50
N LEU A 27 1.55 3.19 2.08
CA LEU A 27 0.32 3.66 1.48
C LEU A 27 -0.83 3.40 2.44
N ILE A 28 -1.63 4.43 2.71
CA ILE A 28 -2.85 4.28 3.52
C ILE A 28 -3.91 3.60 2.66
N VAL A 29 -4.32 2.40 3.07
CA VAL A 29 -5.36 1.64 2.35
C VAL A 29 -6.66 1.54 3.13
N GLN A 30 -6.66 1.91 4.41
CA GLN A 30 -7.86 1.89 5.24
C GLN A 30 -8.89 2.90 4.75
N ASN A 31 -10.17 2.57 4.91
CA ASN A 31 -11.26 3.47 4.57
C ASN A 31 -11.22 4.75 5.41
N ASP A 32 -11.82 5.82 4.90
CA ASP A 32 -11.69 7.14 5.54
C ASP A 32 -12.47 7.27 6.83
N THR A 33 -13.51 6.48 7.03
CA THR A 33 -14.22 6.46 8.32
C THR A 33 -13.28 5.92 9.40
N GLY A 34 -12.60 4.81 9.11
CA GLY A 34 -11.59 4.26 10.01
C GLY A 34 -10.43 5.23 10.21
N ASN A 35 -9.99 5.88 9.15
CA ASN A 35 -8.91 6.86 9.24
C ASN A 35 -9.25 8.01 10.16
N LYS A 36 -10.52 8.39 10.21
CA LYS A 36 -10.96 9.49 11.06
C LYS A 36 -11.12 9.08 12.52
N TYR A 37 -11.69 7.92 12.77
CA TYR A 37 -12.14 7.56 14.12
C TYR A 37 -11.30 6.52 14.84
N SER A 38 -10.54 5.71 14.12
CA SER A 38 -9.71 4.67 14.74
C SER A 38 -8.36 5.23 15.19
N PRO A 39 -7.78 4.74 16.29
CA PRO A 39 -6.41 5.09 16.65
C PRO A 39 -5.37 4.40 15.76
N THR A 40 -5.81 3.47 14.91
CA THR A 40 -4.94 2.73 14.00
C THR A 40 -5.33 2.94 12.56
N ILE A 41 -4.39 2.65 11.66
CA ILE A 41 -4.63 2.64 10.22
C ILE A 41 -4.16 1.32 9.63
N ILE A 42 -4.71 0.97 8.46
CA ILE A 42 -4.24 -0.16 7.68
C ILE A 42 -3.43 0.41 6.53
N ALA A 43 -2.20 -0.10 6.38
CA ALA A 43 -1.28 0.42 5.38
C ALA A 43 -0.57 -0.71 4.64
N ALA A 44 -0.14 -0.43 3.42
CA ALA A 44 0.66 -1.34 2.61
C ALA A 44 2.11 -0.85 2.61
N ALA A 45 3.05 -1.80 2.69
CA ALA A 45 4.48 -1.50 2.65
C ALA A 45 4.90 -1.12 1.24
N ILE A 46 5.91 -0.27 1.15
CA ILE A 46 6.51 0.16 -0.11
C ILE A 46 8.01 -0.10 -0.02
N THR A 47 8.58 -0.65 -1.10
CA THR A 47 10.01 -0.94 -1.16
C THR A 47 10.62 -0.34 -2.42
N SER A 48 11.89 0.07 -2.34
CA SER A 48 12.66 0.50 -3.51
C SER A 48 13.46 -0.64 -4.14
N GLN A 49 13.35 -1.86 -3.61
CA GLN A 49 14.00 -3.02 -4.19
C GLN A 49 13.14 -3.58 -5.32
N ILE A 50 13.31 -3.02 -6.51
CA ILE A 50 12.42 -3.31 -7.63
C ILE A 50 12.91 -4.45 -8.52
N ASN A 51 14.03 -5.07 -8.19
CA ASN A 51 14.54 -6.22 -8.93
C ASN A 51 13.95 -7.55 -8.43
N LYS A 52 13.02 -7.51 -7.50
CA LYS A 52 12.31 -8.70 -7.04
C LYS A 52 11.36 -9.19 -8.11
N ALA A 53 11.03 -10.48 -8.07
CA ALA A 53 10.01 -11.04 -8.94
C ALA A 53 8.68 -10.33 -8.70
N LYS A 54 8.02 -9.94 -9.79
CA LYS A 54 6.76 -9.23 -9.69
C LYS A 54 5.61 -10.18 -9.40
N LEU A 55 4.72 -9.74 -8.52
CA LEU A 55 3.49 -10.45 -8.21
C LEU A 55 2.30 -9.61 -8.66
N PRO A 56 1.11 -10.22 -8.86
CA PRO A 56 -0.08 -9.43 -9.19
C PRO A 56 -0.48 -8.45 -8.08
N THR A 57 0.10 -8.59 -6.90
CA THR A 57 -0.13 -7.68 -5.77
C THR A 57 0.88 -6.54 -5.72
N HIS A 58 1.78 -6.43 -6.69
CA HIS A 58 2.79 -5.37 -6.77
C HIS A 58 2.33 -4.25 -7.68
N ILE A 59 2.42 -3.01 -7.20
CA ILE A 59 2.10 -1.80 -7.99
C ILE A 59 3.34 -0.92 -8.05
N GLU A 60 3.83 -0.66 -9.25
CA GLU A 60 5.02 0.17 -9.45
C GLU A 60 4.68 1.65 -9.30
N LEU A 61 5.57 2.39 -8.65
CA LEU A 61 5.45 3.82 -8.47
C LEU A 61 6.69 4.52 -9.02
N ASN A 62 6.46 5.52 -9.86
CA ASN A 62 7.53 6.38 -10.37
C ASN A 62 7.81 7.47 -9.33
N ALA A 63 9.08 7.61 -8.93
CA ALA A 63 9.46 8.57 -7.90
C ALA A 63 9.05 10.00 -8.24
N ASN A 64 9.21 10.39 -9.50
CA ASN A 64 8.92 11.76 -9.93
C ASN A 64 7.44 12.11 -9.84
N GLU A 65 6.56 11.13 -10.00
CA GLU A 65 5.12 11.36 -9.96
C GLU A 65 4.59 11.51 -8.54
N PHE A 66 5.20 10.80 -7.59
CA PHE A 66 4.58 10.63 -6.28
C PHE A 66 5.42 11.18 -5.12
N GLY A 67 6.49 11.91 -5.43
CA GLY A 67 7.29 12.56 -4.39
C GLY A 67 8.20 11.63 -3.61
N LEU A 68 8.44 10.42 -4.13
CA LEU A 68 9.35 9.47 -3.52
C LEU A 68 10.79 9.77 -3.91
N ILE A 69 11.74 9.31 -3.08
CA ILE A 69 13.16 9.50 -3.37
C ILE A 69 13.61 8.59 -4.52
N LYS A 70 13.06 7.37 -4.59
CA LYS A 70 13.40 6.36 -5.59
C LYS A 70 12.14 5.75 -6.16
N ASP A 71 12.24 5.26 -7.40
CA ASP A 71 11.20 4.39 -7.95
C ASP A 71 10.97 3.23 -7.00
N SER A 72 9.72 2.88 -6.79
CA SER A 72 9.34 1.97 -5.71
C SER A 72 8.21 1.05 -6.16
N VAL A 73 7.90 0.08 -5.32
CA VAL A 73 6.82 -0.88 -5.54
C VAL A 73 5.99 -0.95 -4.26
N ILE A 74 4.67 -0.84 -4.41
CA ILE A 74 3.76 -1.11 -3.31
C ILE A 74 3.55 -2.62 -3.23
N LEU A 75 3.67 -3.16 -2.03
CA LEU A 75 3.53 -4.59 -1.78
C LEU A 75 2.17 -4.82 -1.11
N LEU A 76 1.15 -5.09 -1.91
CA LEU A 76 -0.21 -5.25 -1.35
C LEU A 76 -0.40 -6.59 -0.63
N GLU A 77 0.59 -7.48 -0.69
CA GLU A 77 0.63 -8.67 0.16
C GLU A 77 1.24 -8.37 1.53
N GLN A 78 1.85 -7.20 1.71
CA GLN A 78 2.40 -6.77 3.01
C GLN A 78 1.59 -5.60 3.55
N ILE A 79 0.37 -5.91 3.95
CA ILE A 79 -0.49 -4.93 4.62
C ILE A 79 -0.50 -5.23 6.10
N ARG A 80 -0.60 -4.15 6.89
CA ARG A 80 -0.60 -4.30 8.35
C ARG A 80 -1.31 -3.13 9.01
N THR A 81 -1.74 -3.38 10.24
CA THR A 81 -2.29 -2.34 11.10
C THR A 81 -1.16 -1.63 11.81
N LEU A 82 -1.19 -0.31 11.76
CA LEU A 82 -0.22 0.54 12.45
C LEU A 82 -0.94 1.50 13.37
N ASP A 83 -0.38 1.74 14.55
CA ASP A 83 -0.81 2.85 15.39
C ASP A 83 -0.48 4.15 14.66
N LYS A 84 -1.38 5.12 14.69
CA LYS A 84 -1.18 6.41 14.02
C LYS A 84 0.10 7.12 14.47
N ARG A 85 0.58 6.84 15.69
CA ARG A 85 1.80 7.44 16.20
C ARG A 85 3.06 6.99 15.45
N ARG A 86 2.96 5.91 14.68
CA ARG A 86 4.08 5.45 13.85
C ARG A 86 4.27 6.29 12.58
N LEU A 87 3.26 7.07 12.21
CA LEU A 87 3.32 7.89 11.00
C LEU A 87 4.27 9.06 11.20
N LYS A 88 5.06 9.34 10.18
CA LYS A 88 5.97 10.48 10.11
C LYS A 88 5.44 11.46 9.06
N GLU A 89 6.29 11.98 8.21
CA GLU A 89 5.90 12.98 7.23
C GLU A 89 5.03 12.41 6.12
N LYS A 90 4.06 13.20 5.69
CA LYS A 90 3.28 12.90 4.50
C LYS A 90 4.15 13.14 3.26
N ILE A 91 4.13 12.18 2.34
CA ILE A 91 4.90 12.26 1.10
C ILE A 91 4.05 12.84 -0.03
N GLY A 92 2.83 12.36 -0.17
CA GLY A 92 1.95 12.74 -1.27
C GLY A 92 0.68 11.92 -1.27
N ILE A 93 0.05 11.85 -2.44
CA ILE A 93 -1.19 11.11 -2.62
C ILE A 93 -1.16 10.44 -3.99
N LEU A 94 -1.66 9.20 -4.07
CA LEU A 94 -1.75 8.49 -5.34
C LEU A 94 -2.90 9.03 -6.18
N SER A 95 -2.73 8.99 -7.50
CA SER A 95 -3.78 9.34 -8.43
C SER A 95 -4.93 8.33 -8.34
N GLU A 96 -6.10 8.76 -8.79
CA GLU A 96 -7.28 7.88 -8.83
C GLU A 96 -7.02 6.66 -9.71
N THR A 97 -6.32 6.84 -10.82
CA THR A 97 -5.97 5.74 -11.72
C THR A 97 -5.10 4.69 -11.02
N THR A 98 -4.08 5.15 -10.27
CA THR A 98 -3.21 4.25 -9.53
C THR A 98 -3.97 3.56 -8.41
N MET A 99 -4.87 4.28 -7.73
CA MET A 99 -5.67 3.68 -6.67
C MET A 99 -6.60 2.58 -7.17
N LYS A 100 -7.09 2.67 -8.41
CA LYS A 100 -7.87 1.58 -9.00
C LYS A 100 -7.04 0.31 -9.13
N LYS A 101 -5.76 0.45 -9.51
CA LYS A 101 -4.84 -0.70 -9.58
C LYS A 101 -4.59 -1.27 -8.18
N VAL A 102 -4.45 -0.39 -7.19
CA VAL A 102 -4.29 -0.81 -5.80
C VAL A 102 -5.50 -1.61 -5.33
N ASN A 103 -6.70 -1.14 -5.64
CA ASN A 103 -7.93 -1.84 -5.26
C ASN A 103 -7.97 -3.26 -5.83
N THR A 104 -7.61 -3.41 -7.11
CA THR A 104 -7.54 -4.74 -7.73
C THR A 104 -6.51 -5.62 -7.03
N ALA A 105 -5.33 -5.07 -6.76
CA ALA A 105 -4.27 -5.83 -6.09
C ALA A 105 -4.68 -6.25 -4.68
N LEU A 106 -5.42 -5.39 -3.96
CA LEU A 106 -5.93 -5.74 -2.63
C LEU A 106 -6.93 -6.89 -2.68
N LEU A 107 -7.83 -6.88 -3.65
CA LEU A 107 -8.79 -7.98 -3.82
C LEU A 107 -8.05 -9.30 -4.04
N ILE A 108 -7.00 -9.27 -4.86
CA ILE A 108 -6.18 -10.46 -5.11
C ILE A 108 -5.46 -10.88 -3.83
N SER A 109 -4.82 -9.94 -3.15
CA SER A 109 -4.03 -10.21 -1.96
C SER A 109 -4.86 -10.86 -0.86
N LEU A 110 -6.11 -10.39 -0.68
CA LEU A 110 -6.99 -10.87 0.38
C LEU A 110 -7.82 -12.06 -0.04
N GLY A 111 -7.66 -12.53 -1.27
CA GLY A 111 -8.34 -13.73 -1.74
C GLY A 111 -9.79 -13.52 -2.14
N PHE A 112 -10.22 -12.28 -2.37
CA PHE A 112 -11.55 -12.02 -2.90
C PHE A 112 -11.55 -12.31 -4.40
N GLU A 113 -12.45 -13.21 -4.83
CA GLU A 113 -12.52 -13.56 -6.23
C GLU A 113 -13.21 -12.48 -7.02
N ARG A 114 -12.66 -12.18 -8.20
CA ARG A 114 -13.32 -11.30 -9.13
C ARG A 114 -14.43 -12.08 -9.84
N GLN A 115 -15.52 -11.44 -10.01
CA GLN A 115 -16.59 -12.02 -10.78
C GLN A 115 -16.18 -12.10 -12.24
N SER A 116 -16.42 -13.05 -13.00
CA SER A 116 -15.77 -13.26 -14.13
C SER A 116 -16.34 -12.92 -15.20
N SER A 117 -16.26 -12.74 -14.53
CA SER A 117 -16.26 -12.63 -14.88
C SER A 117 -16.00 -12.75 -15.46
N ILE A 118 -16.08 -12.94 -15.55
CA ILE A 118 -15.62 -13.23 -15.54
C ILE A 118 -15.63 -13.75 -15.82
N THR A 119 -15.66 -14.13 -16.33
CA THR A 119 -15.39 -14.68 -16.29
C THR A 119 -15.19 -15.11 -16.50
N SER A 120 -15.46 -15.21 -17.11
CA SER A 120 -15.03 -15.60 -16.95
C SER A 120 -14.51 -15.77 -17.02
N GLN A 121 -14.50 -15.68 -17.32
CA GLN A 121 -13.87 -15.68 -16.99
C GLN A 121 -13.15 -15.74 -16.62
N ASN A 122 -13.23 -15.84 -16.98
CA ASN A 122 -12.46 -15.86 -16.28
C ASN A 122 -11.89 -15.95 -15.76
N LEU A 123 -11.82 -15.80 -16.00
CA LEU A 123 -11.28 -16.00 -15.13
C LEU A 123 -10.84 -16.23 -15.05
#